data_d1b6df4c998c52da88a3d1c2b324f997
#
_entry.id   d1b6df4c998c52da88a3d1c2b324f997
#
_cell.length_a   1.000
_cell.length_b   1.000
_cell.length_c   1.000
_cell.angle_alpha   90.00
_cell.angle_beta   90.00
_cell.angle_gamma   90.00
#
_symmetry.space_group_name_H-M   'P 1'
#
loop_
_entity.id
_entity.type
_entity.pdbx_description
1 polymer ?
#
loop_
_entity_poly.entity_id
_entity_poly.type
_entity_poly.pdbx_seq_one_letter_code
_entity_poly.pdbx_strand_id
1 'polypeptide(L)'
;VKTITTENDAMSSRLTDKQRRLCDTLVATGCSIKQASETAGYAVGEAGRVTASKTLKLPHVQAYLMEAVANSLGVNATIASAKMIALARGAKSEYVQLEASKDILDRAGFKPPERRITHATGD
;
A
#
# COMPACT_ATOMS: atom_id res chain seq x y z
N VAL A 1 28.94 15.72 3.46
CA VAL A 1 29.02 14.55 3.94
C VAL A 1 28.34 13.50 3.20
N LYS A 2 28.97 12.53 3.01
CA LYS A 2 28.43 11.56 2.33
C LYS A 2 27.54 10.86 3.09
N THR A 3 26.42 11.06 2.94
CA THR A 3 25.55 10.42 3.67
C THR A 3 25.65 9.04 3.44
N ILE A 4 25.17 8.33 4.29
CA ILE A 4 25.12 6.99 4.18
C ILE A 4 24.29 6.61 3.10
N THR A 5 24.79 5.92 2.19
CA THR A 5 24.00 5.38 1.13
C THR A 5 23.29 4.19 1.67
N THR A 6 22.03 4.26 1.76
CA THR A 6 21.27 3.15 2.29
C THR A 6 21.11 2.09 1.24
N GLU A 7 20.71 0.92 1.65
CA GLU A 7 20.42 -0.14 0.72
C GLU A 7 19.29 0.26 -0.21
N ASN A 8 18.32 0.99 0.32
CA ASN A 8 17.22 1.45 -0.49
C ASN A 8 17.68 2.36 -1.61
N ASP A 9 18.61 3.26 -1.31
CA ASP A 9 19.14 4.13 -2.33
C ASP A 9 19.88 3.34 -3.40
N ALA A 10 20.66 2.36 -2.99
CA ALA A 10 21.39 1.54 -3.92
C ALA A 10 20.45 0.73 -4.80
N MET A 11 19.39 0.18 -4.19
CA MET A 11 18.42 -0.59 -4.95
C MET A 11 17.64 0.28 -5.90
N SER A 12 17.26 1.47 -5.46
CA SER A 12 16.51 2.38 -6.30
C SER A 12 17.35 2.80 -7.50
N SER A 13 18.64 2.98 -7.32
CA SER A 13 19.46 3.43 -8.42
C SER A 13 19.70 2.33 -9.47
N ARG A 14 19.42 1.08 -9.13
CA ARG A 14 19.54 0.01 -10.10
C ARG A 14 18.31 -0.12 -10.98
N LEU A 15 17.23 0.55 -10.62
CA LEU A 15 16.02 0.45 -11.40
C LEU A 15 16.15 1.21 -12.70
N THR A 16 15.69 0.62 -13.77
CA THR A 16 15.59 1.35 -15.03
C THR A 16 14.39 2.27 -14.96
N ASP A 17 14.35 3.27 -15.83
CA ASP A 17 13.17 4.15 -15.88
C ASP A 17 11.90 3.37 -16.16
N LYS A 18 12.01 2.36 -17.02
CA LYS A 18 10.84 1.56 -17.34
C LYS A 18 10.35 0.77 -16.15
N GLN A 19 11.27 0.20 -15.37
CA GLN A 19 10.90 -0.53 -14.17
C GLN A 19 10.27 0.39 -13.14
N ARG A 20 10.82 1.59 -13.00
CA ARG A 20 10.27 2.56 -12.06
C ARG A 20 8.87 2.98 -12.47
N ARG A 21 8.67 3.26 -13.76
CA ARG A 21 7.35 3.64 -14.24
C ARG A 21 6.34 2.52 -14.05
N LEU A 22 6.76 1.28 -14.23
CA LEU A 22 5.88 0.14 -14.01
C LEU A 22 5.37 0.13 -12.58
N CYS A 23 6.28 0.23 -11.62
CA CYS A 23 5.92 0.21 -10.21
C CYS A 23 5.07 1.43 -9.84
N ASP A 24 5.47 2.61 -10.30
CA ASP A 24 4.77 3.83 -9.96
C ASP A 24 3.35 3.82 -10.50
N THR A 25 3.16 3.30 -11.70
CA THR A 25 1.83 3.22 -12.29
C THR A 25 0.93 2.27 -11.50
N LEU A 26 1.48 1.13 -11.10
CA LEU A 26 0.71 0.17 -10.31
C LEU A 26 0.27 0.77 -8.99
N VAL A 27 1.17 1.49 -8.32
CA VAL A 27 0.85 2.07 -7.03
C VAL A 27 -0.13 3.21 -7.17
N ALA A 28 0.05 4.04 -8.19
CA ALA A 28 -0.80 5.23 -8.34
C ALA A 28 -2.21 4.90 -8.78
N THR A 29 -2.36 3.89 -9.65
CA THR A 29 -3.67 3.65 -10.24
C THR A 29 -4.32 2.34 -9.85
N GLY A 30 -3.53 1.38 -9.38
CA GLY A 30 -4.09 0.06 -9.06
C GLY A 30 -4.55 -0.70 -10.29
N CYS A 31 -4.05 -0.35 -11.46
CA CYS A 31 -4.48 -0.99 -12.69
C CYS A 31 -3.86 -2.38 -12.83
N SER A 32 -4.24 -3.09 -13.88
CA SER A 32 -3.70 -4.42 -14.13
C SER A 32 -2.23 -4.33 -14.53
N ILE A 33 -1.53 -5.43 -14.40
CA ILE A 33 -0.13 -5.49 -14.80
C ILE A 33 -0.02 -5.21 -16.30
N LYS A 34 -0.99 -5.69 -17.07
CA LYS A 34 -0.98 -5.45 -18.50
C LYS A 34 -1.05 -3.96 -18.81
N GLN A 35 -1.98 -3.25 -18.18
CA GLN A 35 -2.12 -1.82 -18.41
C GLN A 35 -0.88 -1.06 -17.93
N ALA A 36 -0.36 -1.45 -16.79
CA ALA A 36 0.83 -0.80 -16.26
C ALA A 36 2.04 -1.01 -17.15
N SER A 37 2.15 -2.22 -17.71
CA SER A 37 3.28 -2.52 -18.59
C SER A 37 3.23 -1.69 -19.85
N GLU A 38 2.04 -1.54 -20.43
CA GLU A 38 1.89 -0.74 -21.65
C GLU A 38 2.18 0.73 -21.36
N THR A 39 1.69 1.23 -20.24
CA THR A 39 1.94 2.61 -19.84
C THR A 39 3.43 2.84 -19.61
N ALA A 40 4.11 1.86 -19.06
CA ALA A 40 5.54 2.00 -18.76
C ALA A 40 6.44 1.85 -19.99
N GLY A 41 5.89 1.43 -21.11
CA GLY A 41 6.67 1.31 -22.33
C GLY A 41 7.06 -0.10 -22.70
N TYR A 42 6.47 -1.11 -22.06
CA TYR A 42 6.72 -2.48 -22.45
C TYR A 42 5.88 -2.81 -23.70
N ALA A 43 6.16 -3.95 -24.29
CA ALA A 43 5.42 -4.35 -25.47
C ALA A 43 3.94 -4.43 -25.18
N VAL A 44 3.13 -4.08 -26.16
CA VAL A 44 1.69 -4.13 -26.01
C VAL A 44 1.25 -5.59 -26.04
N GLY A 45 0.29 -5.91 -25.21
CA GLY A 45 -0.30 -7.24 -25.20
C GLY A 45 0.37 -8.18 -24.21
N GLU A 46 0.21 -9.46 -24.48
CA GLU A 46 0.61 -10.47 -23.55
C GLU A 46 2.12 -10.55 -23.33
N ALA A 47 2.89 -10.30 -24.37
CA ALA A 47 4.34 -10.36 -24.24
C ALA A 47 4.83 -9.33 -23.23
N GLY A 48 4.30 -8.13 -23.28
CA GLY A 48 4.66 -7.09 -22.32
C GLY A 48 4.20 -7.43 -20.93
N ARG A 49 3.01 -7.99 -20.79
CA ARG A 49 2.49 -8.40 -19.49
C ARG A 49 3.40 -9.44 -18.83
N VAL A 50 3.83 -10.43 -19.62
CA VAL A 50 4.69 -11.49 -19.09
C VAL A 50 6.04 -10.91 -18.64
N THR A 51 6.61 -10.04 -19.48
CA THR A 51 7.89 -9.42 -19.16
C THR A 51 7.77 -8.58 -17.88
N ALA A 52 6.69 -7.80 -17.77
CA ALA A 52 6.47 -6.97 -16.59
C ALA A 52 6.27 -7.84 -15.35
N SER A 53 5.52 -8.92 -15.47
CA SER A 53 5.28 -9.82 -14.36
C SER A 53 6.59 -10.40 -13.83
N LYS A 54 7.49 -10.79 -14.74
CA LYS A 54 8.79 -11.31 -14.34
C LYS A 54 9.63 -10.22 -13.71
N THR A 55 9.57 -9.00 -14.25
CA THR A 55 10.31 -7.87 -13.73
C THR A 55 9.90 -7.59 -12.28
N LEU A 56 8.61 -7.68 -11.98
CA LEU A 56 8.12 -7.39 -10.64
C LEU A 56 8.59 -8.39 -9.60
N LYS A 57 9.12 -9.52 -10.03
CA LYS A 57 9.66 -10.50 -9.10
C LYS A 57 11.14 -10.34 -8.83
N LEU A 58 11.80 -9.45 -9.55
CA LEU A 58 13.22 -9.20 -9.29
C LEU A 58 13.35 -8.51 -7.93
N PRO A 59 14.34 -8.93 -7.12
CA PRO A 59 14.43 -8.43 -5.75
C PRO A 59 14.48 -6.92 -5.63
N HIS A 60 15.28 -6.25 -6.47
CA HIS A 60 15.40 -4.79 -6.35
C HIS A 60 14.15 -4.08 -6.82
N VAL A 61 13.42 -4.64 -7.77
CA VAL A 61 12.17 -4.06 -8.23
C VAL A 61 11.09 -4.28 -7.18
N GLN A 62 11.06 -5.47 -6.60
CA GLN A 62 10.09 -5.78 -5.58
C GLN A 62 10.29 -4.90 -4.34
N ALA A 63 11.53 -4.64 -3.97
CA ALA A 63 11.82 -3.78 -2.84
C ALA A 63 11.32 -2.36 -3.10
N TYR A 64 11.54 -1.86 -4.30
CA TYR A 64 11.06 -0.52 -4.67
C TYR A 64 9.53 -0.48 -4.63
N LEU A 65 8.88 -1.49 -5.18
CA LEU A 65 7.43 -1.56 -5.20
C LEU A 65 6.86 -1.56 -3.78
N MET A 66 7.45 -2.37 -2.90
CA MET A 66 6.96 -2.47 -1.53
C MET A 66 7.11 -1.15 -0.80
N GLU A 67 8.21 -0.46 -1.01
CA GLU A 67 8.41 0.83 -0.37
C GLU A 67 7.42 1.86 -0.92
N ALA A 68 7.17 1.84 -2.21
CA ALA A 68 6.22 2.77 -2.81
C ALA A 68 4.80 2.51 -2.28
N VAL A 69 4.45 1.24 -2.10
CA VAL A 69 3.15 0.91 -1.53
C VAL A 69 3.05 1.43 -0.09
N ALA A 70 4.09 1.21 0.70
CA ALA A 70 4.08 1.66 2.10
C ALA A 70 3.93 3.18 2.18
N ASN A 71 4.65 3.90 1.32
CA ASN A 71 4.56 5.35 1.30
C ASN A 71 3.16 5.81 0.88
N SER A 72 2.59 5.15 -0.11
CA SER A 72 1.26 5.49 -0.58
C SER A 72 0.22 5.26 0.51
N LEU A 73 0.32 4.14 1.22
CA LEU A 73 -0.60 3.87 2.32
C LEU A 73 -0.44 4.89 3.43
N GLY A 74 0.79 5.29 3.74
CA GLY A 74 1.02 6.28 4.77
C GLY A 74 0.38 7.62 4.44
N VAL A 75 0.51 8.08 3.20
CA VAL A 75 -0.11 9.34 2.78
C VAL A 75 -1.63 9.20 2.79
N ASN A 76 -2.15 8.10 2.25
CA ASN A 76 -3.59 7.94 2.15
C ASN A 76 -4.24 7.64 3.49
N ALA A 77 -3.47 7.17 4.46
CA ALA A 77 -4.00 6.95 5.80
C ALA A 77 -4.47 8.25 6.43
N THR A 78 -3.80 9.37 6.14
CA THR A 78 -4.24 10.65 6.69
C THR A 78 -5.58 11.07 6.09
N ILE A 79 -5.78 10.80 4.80
CA ILE A 79 -7.04 11.12 4.14
C ILE A 79 -8.16 10.25 4.70
N ALA A 80 -7.90 8.95 4.85
CA ALA A 80 -8.88 8.02 5.39
C ALA A 80 -9.23 8.39 6.83
N SER A 81 -8.23 8.75 7.62
CA SER A 81 -8.44 9.15 9.00
C SER A 81 -9.33 10.38 9.09
N ALA A 82 -9.05 11.38 8.25
CA ALA A 82 -9.87 12.59 8.24
C ALA A 82 -11.30 12.28 7.85
N LYS A 83 -11.50 11.36 6.91
CA LYS A 83 -12.83 10.98 6.49
C LYS A 83 -13.59 10.28 7.61
N MET A 84 -12.92 9.38 8.32
CA MET A 84 -13.56 8.69 9.44
C MET A 84 -13.97 9.68 10.52
N ILE A 85 -13.12 10.65 10.82
CA ILE A 85 -13.45 11.65 11.82
C ILE A 85 -14.64 12.49 11.37
N ALA A 86 -14.68 12.85 10.10
CA ALA A 86 -15.79 13.63 9.57
C ALA A 86 -17.10 12.85 9.66
N LEU A 87 -17.06 11.54 9.39
CA LEU A 87 -18.25 10.72 9.48
C LEU A 87 -18.71 10.58 10.93
N ALA A 88 -17.77 10.45 11.86
CA ALA A 88 -18.11 10.33 13.26
C ALA A 88 -18.77 11.62 13.78
N ARG A 89 -18.34 12.77 13.25
CA ARG A 89 -18.87 14.04 13.71
C ARG A 89 -20.20 14.41 13.10
N GLY A 90 -20.40 14.10 11.83
CA GLY A 90 -21.51 14.69 11.13
C GLY A 90 -22.21 13.86 10.09
N ALA A 91 -22.04 12.55 10.09
CA ALA A 91 -22.81 11.74 9.17
C ALA A 91 -24.28 11.87 9.50
N LYS A 92 -25.13 11.81 8.49
CA LYS A 92 -26.55 11.93 8.70
C LYS A 92 -27.14 10.75 9.44
N SER A 93 -26.55 9.58 9.25
CA SER A 93 -27.02 8.38 9.90
C SER A 93 -26.32 8.20 11.24
N GLU A 94 -27.11 8.05 12.30
CA GLU A 94 -26.53 7.80 13.61
C GLU A 94 -25.79 6.48 13.66
N TYR A 95 -26.24 5.51 12.89
CA TYR A 95 -25.54 4.24 12.81
C TYR A 95 -24.14 4.43 12.23
N VAL A 96 -24.03 5.24 11.18
CA VAL A 96 -22.73 5.52 10.57
C VAL A 96 -21.83 6.26 11.56
N GLN A 97 -22.40 7.22 12.29
CA GLN A 97 -21.62 7.95 13.30
C GLN A 97 -21.11 6.99 14.36
N LEU A 98 -21.93 6.08 14.81
CA LEU A 98 -21.55 5.11 15.83
C LEU A 98 -20.45 4.20 15.30
N GLU A 99 -20.62 3.66 14.10
CA GLU A 99 -19.65 2.74 13.54
C GLU A 99 -18.32 3.43 13.28
N ALA A 100 -18.33 4.64 12.79
CA ALA A 100 -17.08 5.39 12.56
C ALA A 100 -16.39 5.67 13.88
N SER A 101 -17.15 6.02 14.91
CA SER A 101 -16.58 6.31 16.23
C SER A 101 -15.96 5.06 16.83
N LYS A 102 -16.63 3.93 16.72
CA LYS A 102 -16.12 2.66 17.21
C LYS A 102 -14.84 2.29 16.50
N ASP A 103 -14.81 2.48 15.20
CA ASP A 103 -13.64 2.13 14.41
C ASP A 103 -12.45 3.01 14.79
N ILE A 104 -12.69 4.31 15.01
CA ILE A 104 -11.64 5.21 15.44
C ILE A 104 -11.07 4.77 16.78
N LEU A 105 -11.94 4.43 17.72
CA LEU A 105 -11.51 3.99 19.03
C LEU A 105 -10.71 2.69 18.95
N ASP A 106 -11.15 1.77 18.11
CA ASP A 106 -10.45 0.51 17.93
C ASP A 106 -9.05 0.73 17.39
N ARG A 107 -8.93 1.58 16.38
CA ARG A 107 -7.63 1.85 15.77
C ARG A 107 -6.71 2.60 16.71
N ALA A 108 -7.28 3.36 17.63
CA ALA A 108 -6.49 4.07 18.62
C ALA A 108 -6.12 3.19 19.82
N GLY A 109 -6.60 1.94 19.83
CA GLY A 109 -6.23 1.03 20.90
C GLY A 109 -7.16 1.02 22.08
N PHE A 110 -8.34 1.61 21.94
CA PHE A 110 -9.28 1.71 23.05
C PHE A 110 -10.41 0.69 22.97
N LYS A 111 -10.15 -0.46 22.40
CA LYS A 111 -11.20 -1.46 22.39
C LYS A 111 -11.03 -2.40 23.57
N PRO A 112 -12.11 -3.05 23.99
CA PRO A 112 -12.02 -3.99 25.10
C PRO A 112 -11.09 -5.13 24.77
N PRO A 113 -10.47 -5.74 25.77
CA PRO A 113 -9.62 -6.89 25.52
C PRO A 113 -10.41 -8.00 24.87
N GLU A 114 -9.79 -8.61 23.86
CA GLU A 114 -10.44 -9.70 23.23
C GLU A 114 -10.39 -10.88 24.12
N ARG A 115 -11.51 -11.63 24.17
CA ARG A 115 -11.57 -12.77 24.95
C ARG A 115 -10.96 -13.84 24.17
N ARG A 116 -9.75 -14.15 24.32
CA ARG A 116 -9.19 -15.20 23.61
C ARG A 116 -9.44 -16.43 24.30
N ILE A 117 -9.98 -17.32 23.68
CA ILE A 117 -10.23 -18.55 24.25
C ILE A 117 -9.06 -19.30 23.89
N THR A 118 -8.25 -19.25 24.65
CA THR A 118 -7.19 -19.93 24.23
C THR A 118 -7.17 -21.22 24.78
N HIS A 119 -7.09 -21.64 24.52
CA HIS A 119 -6.96 -22.63 24.89
C HIS A 119 -6.05 -23.17 25.18
N ALA A 120 -5.88 -22.98 24.99
CA ALA A 120 -5.17 -23.40 25.21
C ALA A 120 -4.71 -23.41 26.11
N THR A 121 -4.81 -23.38 26.50
CA THR A 121 -4.49 -23.42 27.14
C THR A 121 -4.54 -23.80 27.82
N GLY A 122 -4.77 -24.04 27.84
CA GLY A 122 -4.92 -24.47 28.40
C GLY A 122 -4.87 -24.86 28.88
N ASP A 123 -4.99 -25.04 28.82
CA ASP A 123 -5.13 -25.36 29.17
C ASP A 123 -5.13 -25.48 29.45
#